data_40efb3c72abfbb265322f6ee049d7f12
#
_entry.id   40efb3c72abfbb265322f6ee049d7f12
#
_cell.length_a   1.000
_cell.length_b   1.000
_cell.length_c   1.000
_cell.angle_alpha   90.00
_cell.angle_beta   90.00
_cell.angle_gamma   90.00
#
_symmetry.space_group_name_H-M   'P 1'
#
loop_
_entity.id
_entity.type
_entity.pdbx_description
1 polymer ?
#
loop_
_entity_poly.entity_id
_entity_poly.type
_entity_poly.pdbx_seq_one_letter_code
_entity_poly.pdbx_strand_id
1 'polypeptide(L)'
;MIRNVTIPSLQQTEMLLQQRRTRLFLLVPFFGTGYILSVVFHLLSWKSGTPPSTWVRLFYYDGLMLITYGALWLLLWGETHQRGPSPTRTFWSLTVASLLFLGLGYLVLRIGRPSGDLALSTPVSGFAYETGVPLTWAAVVQMNVLALLEALLAFWLLLQLRGLVLFKRTRQSERSWRWMLITMAGSALLVDLFQPGEFVLALLLSLPVGLMLRNAFRVAWILYLTFRQKLLNLGLTVLATGALSGTLAFTSGPAHEYVWHYSPALSSFVNLSLAFGVLYLVTSFLSLLFHLPTTGAFQRKVDELAALHALMQLVSQVFDVERLTETIVRLPVEAGVAQAAWLALPDFQ
;
A
#
# COMPACT_ATOMS: atom_id res chain seq x y z
N MET A 1 11.96 -21.95 -9.01
CA MET A 1 11.07 -22.64 -8.04
C MET A 1 9.63 -22.22 -8.35
N ILE A 2 8.98 -22.97 -9.23
CA ILE A 2 7.59 -22.76 -9.66
C ILE A 2 6.72 -23.17 -8.47
N ARG A 3 6.09 -22.21 -7.80
CA ARG A 3 5.04 -22.50 -6.81
C ARG A 3 3.92 -23.22 -7.57
N ASN A 4 3.68 -24.47 -7.23
CA ASN A 4 2.45 -25.17 -7.59
C ASN A 4 1.29 -24.28 -7.12
N VAL A 5 0.66 -23.57 -8.05
CA VAL A 5 -0.60 -22.87 -7.82
C VAL A 5 -1.65 -23.99 -7.73
N THR A 6 -1.86 -24.50 -6.51
CA THR A 6 -3.00 -25.38 -6.24
C THR A 6 -4.26 -24.57 -6.52
N ILE A 7 -4.93 -24.93 -7.59
CA ILE A 7 -6.27 -24.39 -7.93
C ILE A 7 -7.17 -24.78 -6.74
N PRO A 8 -7.77 -23.80 -6.03
CA PRO A 8 -8.63 -24.10 -4.89
C PRO A 8 -9.79 -24.96 -5.37
N SER A 9 -10.13 -26.00 -4.60
CA SER A 9 -11.28 -26.87 -4.89
C SER A 9 -12.56 -26.02 -4.97
N LEU A 10 -13.55 -26.47 -5.75
CA LEU A 10 -14.84 -25.78 -5.87
C LEU A 10 -15.45 -25.47 -4.50
N GLN A 11 -15.36 -26.40 -3.54
CA GLN A 11 -15.82 -26.20 -2.16
C GLN A 11 -15.06 -25.08 -1.43
N GLN A 12 -13.74 -24.96 -1.62
CA GLN A 12 -12.96 -23.86 -1.03
C GLN A 12 -13.35 -22.51 -1.64
N THR A 13 -13.64 -22.47 -2.93
CA THR A 13 -14.08 -21.26 -3.62
C THR A 13 -15.45 -20.82 -3.13
N GLU A 14 -16.41 -21.73 -2.98
CA GLU A 14 -17.72 -21.45 -2.43
C GLU A 14 -17.67 -20.99 -0.96
N MET A 15 -16.86 -21.63 -0.13
CA MET A 15 -16.67 -21.22 1.26
C MET A 15 -16.10 -19.78 1.37
N LEU A 16 -15.13 -19.42 0.52
CA LEU A 16 -14.56 -18.07 0.47
C LEU A 16 -15.60 -17.04 -0.01
N LEU A 17 -16.41 -17.39 -1.01
CA LEU A 17 -17.47 -16.51 -1.50
C LEU A 17 -18.58 -16.31 -0.44
N GLN A 18 -18.96 -17.36 0.26
CA GLN A 18 -19.94 -17.27 1.36
C GLN A 18 -19.41 -16.41 2.51
N GLN A 19 -18.16 -16.60 2.93
CA GLN A 19 -17.53 -15.79 3.97
C GLN A 19 -17.42 -14.30 3.57
N ARG A 20 -17.12 -14.03 2.30
CA ARG A 20 -17.11 -12.67 1.75
C ARG A 20 -18.51 -12.04 1.78
N ARG A 21 -19.50 -12.78 1.33
CA ARG A 21 -20.91 -12.33 1.30
C ARG A 21 -21.43 -11.99 2.69
N THR A 22 -21.13 -12.84 3.68
CA THR A 22 -21.51 -12.60 5.09
C THR A 22 -20.83 -11.35 5.67
N ARG A 23 -19.55 -11.14 5.40
CA ARG A 23 -18.83 -9.93 5.85
C ARG A 23 -19.41 -8.67 5.24
N LEU A 24 -19.66 -8.65 3.93
CA LEU A 24 -20.26 -7.51 3.24
C LEU A 24 -21.67 -7.22 3.79
N PHE A 25 -22.46 -8.26 3.99
CA PHE A 25 -23.83 -8.12 4.50
C PHE A 25 -23.89 -7.51 5.91
N LEU A 26 -22.92 -7.79 6.77
CA LEU A 26 -22.86 -7.26 8.13
C LEU A 26 -22.16 -5.90 8.21
N LEU A 27 -21.00 -5.75 7.56
CA LEU A 27 -20.15 -4.56 7.76
C LEU A 27 -20.61 -3.35 6.93
N VAL A 28 -21.22 -3.54 5.76
CA VAL A 28 -21.69 -2.43 4.93
C VAL A 28 -22.84 -1.67 5.59
N PRO A 29 -23.93 -2.33 6.09
CA PRO A 29 -24.99 -1.64 6.82
C PRO A 29 -24.45 -1.00 8.11
N PHE A 30 -23.55 -1.68 8.80
CA PHE A 30 -22.97 -1.18 10.04
C PHE A 30 -22.16 0.11 9.82
N PHE A 31 -21.31 0.13 8.79
CA PHE A 31 -20.60 1.33 8.37
C PHE A 31 -21.60 2.43 7.93
N GLY A 32 -22.56 2.08 7.08
CA GLY A 32 -23.55 3.03 6.55
C GLY A 32 -24.39 3.69 7.66
N THR A 33 -24.88 2.91 8.61
CA THR A 33 -25.66 3.46 9.75
C THR A 33 -24.80 4.35 10.65
N GLY A 34 -23.55 3.94 10.97
CA GLY A 34 -22.63 4.73 11.76
C GLY A 34 -22.29 6.06 11.07
N TYR A 35 -22.04 6.04 9.76
CA TYR A 35 -21.77 7.25 9.00
C TYR A 35 -22.98 8.19 8.93
N ILE A 36 -24.18 7.68 8.68
CA ILE A 36 -25.43 8.48 8.68
C ILE A 36 -25.65 9.13 10.05
N LEU A 37 -25.46 8.39 11.15
CA LEU A 37 -25.56 8.93 12.49
C LEU A 37 -24.56 10.07 12.73
N SER A 38 -23.31 9.93 12.26
CA SER A 38 -22.30 10.99 12.34
C SER A 38 -22.77 12.26 11.60
N VAL A 39 -23.29 12.13 10.39
CA VAL A 39 -23.85 13.25 9.61
C VAL A 39 -25.00 13.93 10.36
N VAL A 40 -25.92 13.13 10.92
CA VAL A 40 -27.06 13.65 11.69
C VAL A 40 -26.60 14.44 12.92
N PHE A 41 -25.59 13.95 13.65
CA PHE A 41 -25.04 14.69 14.80
C PHE A 41 -24.41 16.03 14.38
N HIS A 42 -23.67 16.06 13.27
CA HIS A 42 -23.10 17.31 12.78
C HIS A 42 -24.18 18.32 12.32
N LEU A 43 -25.27 17.82 11.70
CA LEU A 43 -26.42 18.65 11.34
C LEU A 43 -27.16 19.21 12.59
N LEU A 44 -27.30 18.40 13.65
CA LEU A 44 -27.88 18.84 14.89
C LEU A 44 -26.99 19.89 15.58
N SER A 45 -25.70 19.72 15.64
CA SER A 45 -24.71 20.67 16.15
C SER A 45 -24.79 22.00 15.38
N TRP A 46 -24.83 21.95 14.06
CA TRP A 46 -25.03 23.13 13.22
C TRP A 46 -26.34 23.87 13.54
N LYS A 47 -27.45 23.13 13.64
CA LYS A 47 -28.77 23.72 13.89
C LYS A 47 -28.89 24.30 15.33
N SER A 48 -28.25 23.68 16.32
CA SER A 48 -28.29 24.17 17.72
C SER A 48 -27.37 25.37 17.94
N GLY A 49 -26.35 25.56 17.12
CA GLY A 49 -25.32 26.59 17.29
C GLY A 49 -24.46 26.42 18.54
N THR A 50 -24.60 25.30 19.26
CA THR A 50 -23.88 25.01 20.51
C THR A 50 -22.86 23.87 20.27
N PRO A 51 -21.62 23.99 20.81
CA PRO A 51 -20.67 22.91 20.75
C PRO A 51 -21.17 21.73 21.58
N PRO A 52 -20.91 20.49 21.13
CA PRO A 52 -21.24 19.31 21.93
C PRO A 52 -20.41 19.31 23.23
N SER A 53 -21.05 18.87 24.37
CA SER A 53 -20.30 18.69 25.60
C SER A 53 -19.16 17.69 25.40
N THR A 54 -18.10 17.78 26.23
CA THR A 54 -16.90 16.91 26.13
C THR A 54 -17.26 15.43 26.15
N TRP A 55 -18.26 15.03 26.95
CA TRP A 55 -18.73 13.64 26.99
C TRP A 55 -19.45 13.20 25.73
N VAL A 56 -20.29 14.07 25.16
CA VAL A 56 -20.96 13.81 23.88
C VAL A 56 -19.94 13.69 22.77
N ARG A 57 -18.91 14.55 22.75
CA ARG A 57 -17.81 14.46 21.80
C ARG A 57 -17.09 13.12 21.92
N LEU A 58 -16.64 12.73 23.10
CA LEU A 58 -15.89 11.49 23.35
C LEU A 58 -16.67 10.23 22.95
N PHE A 59 -17.95 10.12 23.35
CA PHE A 59 -18.73 8.91 23.11
C PHE A 59 -19.34 8.86 21.70
N TYR A 60 -19.87 9.97 21.19
CA TYR A 60 -20.57 9.96 19.91
C TYR A 60 -19.65 10.23 18.73
N TYR A 61 -18.78 11.26 18.81
CA TYR A 61 -17.90 11.55 17.68
C TYR A 61 -16.75 10.55 17.61
N ASP A 62 -15.97 10.42 18.66
CA ASP A 62 -14.78 9.57 18.62
C ASP A 62 -15.13 8.09 18.71
N GLY A 63 -16.05 7.70 19.61
CA GLY A 63 -16.49 6.30 19.75
C GLY A 63 -17.24 5.80 18.52
N LEU A 64 -18.21 6.55 18.01
CA LEU A 64 -18.96 6.21 16.82
C LEU A 64 -18.04 6.20 15.58
N MET A 65 -17.14 7.17 15.49
CA MET A 65 -16.13 7.25 14.43
C MET A 65 -15.23 6.00 14.44
N LEU A 66 -14.70 5.62 15.60
CA LEU A 66 -13.81 4.48 15.74
C LEU A 66 -14.48 3.17 15.29
N ILE A 67 -15.75 2.99 15.66
CA ILE A 67 -16.56 1.85 15.26
C ILE A 67 -16.84 1.88 13.75
N THR A 68 -17.27 3.02 13.23
CA THR A 68 -17.63 3.21 11.81
C THR A 68 -16.42 3.00 10.89
N TYR A 69 -15.32 3.68 11.18
CA TYR A 69 -14.10 3.54 10.37
C TYR A 69 -13.35 2.23 10.62
N GLY A 70 -13.51 1.63 11.82
CA GLY A 70 -13.07 0.26 12.08
C GLY A 70 -13.79 -0.76 11.21
N ALA A 71 -15.10 -0.62 11.02
CA ALA A 71 -15.86 -1.44 10.08
C ALA A 71 -15.40 -1.25 8.62
N LEU A 72 -15.15 0.00 8.21
CA LEU A 72 -14.59 0.32 6.89
C LEU A 72 -13.22 -0.34 6.69
N TRP A 73 -12.33 -0.26 7.69
CA TRP A 73 -11.04 -0.94 7.67
C TRP A 73 -11.19 -2.45 7.46
N LEU A 74 -12.10 -3.10 8.20
CA LEU A 74 -12.34 -4.54 8.08
C LEU A 74 -12.90 -4.93 6.70
N LEU A 75 -13.75 -4.09 6.11
CA LEU A 75 -14.25 -4.28 4.74
C LEU A 75 -13.10 -4.26 3.73
N LEU A 76 -12.29 -3.22 3.75
CA LEU A 76 -11.17 -3.06 2.83
C LEU A 76 -10.08 -4.14 3.03
N TRP A 77 -9.84 -4.55 4.28
CA TRP A 77 -8.91 -5.63 4.61
C TRP A 77 -9.29 -6.96 3.95
N GLY A 78 -10.56 -7.29 3.94
CA GLY A 78 -11.06 -8.52 3.32
C GLY A 78 -10.78 -8.60 1.81
N GLU A 79 -10.87 -7.47 1.12
CA GLU A 79 -10.69 -7.39 -0.34
C GLU A 79 -9.22 -7.49 -0.78
N THR A 80 -8.30 -6.93 0.02
CA THR A 80 -6.88 -6.87 -0.36
C THR A 80 -6.11 -8.17 -0.08
N HIS A 81 -6.66 -9.05 0.76
CA HIS A 81 -5.94 -10.28 1.18
C HIS A 81 -5.79 -11.32 0.06
N GLN A 82 -6.59 -11.23 -1.00
CA GLN A 82 -6.63 -12.23 -2.08
C GLN A 82 -5.63 -11.97 -3.21
N ARG A 83 -5.00 -10.79 -3.26
CA ARG A 83 -4.11 -10.41 -4.37
C ARG A 83 -2.64 -10.42 -3.93
N GLY A 84 -1.80 -11.15 -4.67
CA GLY A 84 -0.36 -11.11 -4.48
C GLY A 84 0.20 -9.69 -4.70
N PRO A 85 1.20 -9.25 -3.91
CA PRO A 85 1.76 -7.92 -4.03
C PRO A 85 2.52 -7.76 -5.35
N SER A 86 2.03 -6.87 -6.22
CA SER A 86 2.72 -6.40 -7.41
C SER A 86 3.13 -4.95 -7.18
N PRO A 87 4.43 -4.62 -7.06
CA PRO A 87 4.89 -3.26 -6.78
C PRO A 87 4.39 -2.24 -7.81
N THR A 88 4.50 -2.58 -9.08
CA THR A 88 4.03 -1.72 -10.20
C THR A 88 2.56 -1.38 -10.07
N ARG A 89 1.71 -2.37 -9.81
CA ARG A 89 0.28 -2.16 -9.62
C ARG A 89 -0.02 -1.33 -8.37
N THR A 90 0.71 -1.58 -7.29
CA THR A 90 0.57 -0.83 -6.04
C THR A 90 0.89 0.64 -6.25
N PHE A 91 2.04 0.98 -6.84
CA PHE A 91 2.43 2.38 -7.06
C PHE A 91 1.51 3.09 -8.04
N TRP A 92 1.09 2.42 -9.12
CA TRP A 92 0.09 2.97 -10.03
C TRP A 92 -1.23 3.25 -9.33
N SER A 93 -1.74 2.30 -8.54
CA SER A 93 -3.00 2.48 -7.80
C SER A 93 -2.93 3.59 -6.77
N LEU A 94 -1.79 3.76 -6.09
CA LEU A 94 -1.56 4.86 -5.15
C LEU A 94 -1.53 6.21 -5.86
N THR A 95 -0.84 6.32 -7.00
CA THR A 95 -0.82 7.54 -7.80
C THR A 95 -2.21 7.95 -8.24
N VAL A 96 -2.96 7.01 -8.84
CA VAL A 96 -4.33 7.27 -9.31
C VAL A 96 -5.26 7.63 -8.16
N ALA A 97 -5.22 6.88 -7.06
CA ALA A 97 -6.06 7.16 -5.89
C ALA A 97 -5.76 8.53 -5.28
N SER A 98 -4.48 8.93 -5.18
CA SER A 98 -4.07 10.24 -4.67
C SER A 98 -4.54 11.39 -5.58
N LEU A 99 -4.40 11.24 -6.89
CA LEU A 99 -4.85 12.25 -7.86
C LEU A 99 -6.38 12.38 -7.88
N LEU A 100 -7.10 11.26 -7.82
CA LEU A 100 -8.57 11.27 -7.71
C LEU A 100 -9.03 11.93 -6.42
N PHE A 101 -8.35 11.61 -5.30
CA PHE A 101 -8.64 12.25 -4.02
C PHE A 101 -8.44 13.77 -4.09
N LEU A 102 -7.31 14.24 -4.65
CA LEU A 102 -7.04 15.67 -4.82
C LEU A 102 -8.13 16.34 -5.67
N GLY A 103 -8.48 15.76 -6.81
CA GLY A 103 -9.54 16.28 -7.68
C GLY A 103 -10.89 16.39 -6.99
N LEU A 104 -11.32 15.31 -6.31
CA LEU A 104 -12.57 15.27 -5.55
C LEU A 104 -12.52 16.22 -4.33
N GLY A 105 -11.41 16.26 -3.60
CA GLY A 105 -11.23 17.13 -2.44
C GLY A 105 -11.34 18.61 -2.81
N TYR A 106 -10.68 19.03 -3.88
CA TYR A 106 -10.82 20.40 -4.40
C TYR A 106 -12.26 20.69 -4.86
N LEU A 107 -12.93 19.74 -5.49
CA LEU A 107 -14.34 19.88 -5.90
C LEU A 107 -15.24 20.08 -4.67
N VAL A 108 -15.04 19.27 -3.62
CA VAL A 108 -15.80 19.37 -2.37
C VAL A 108 -15.58 20.73 -1.69
N LEU A 109 -14.34 21.22 -1.64
CA LEU A 109 -14.04 22.55 -1.07
C LEU A 109 -14.69 23.71 -1.82
N ARG A 110 -15.11 23.50 -3.08
CA ARG A 110 -15.86 24.52 -3.85
C ARG A 110 -17.36 24.56 -3.54
N ILE A 111 -17.90 23.57 -2.87
CA ILE A 111 -19.33 23.54 -2.49
C ILE A 111 -19.62 24.76 -1.61
N GLY A 112 -20.60 25.57 -1.97
CA GLY A 112 -21.04 26.74 -1.19
C GLY A 112 -20.18 27.99 -1.30
N ARG A 113 -19.12 27.99 -2.13
CA ARG A 113 -18.35 29.23 -2.45
C ARG A 113 -19.01 30.02 -3.58
N PRO A 114 -19.03 31.35 -3.48
CA PRO A 114 -19.57 32.18 -4.55
C PRO A 114 -18.71 32.06 -5.83
N SER A 115 -19.35 32.09 -6.99
CA SER A 115 -18.80 31.75 -8.32
C SER A 115 -17.68 32.69 -8.85
N GLY A 116 -17.06 33.50 -8.02
CA GLY A 116 -15.97 34.43 -8.41
C GLY A 116 -14.69 34.23 -7.61
N ASP A 117 -14.71 33.51 -6.52
CA ASP A 117 -13.56 33.37 -5.63
C ASP A 117 -12.70 32.15 -6.04
N LEU A 118 -11.75 32.39 -6.95
CA LEU A 118 -10.76 31.38 -7.37
C LEU A 118 -9.63 31.17 -6.34
N ALA A 119 -9.48 32.08 -5.38
CA ALA A 119 -8.43 32.03 -4.39
C ALA A 119 -8.82 31.05 -3.25
N LEU A 120 -8.27 29.83 -3.29
CA LEU A 120 -8.31 28.85 -2.17
C LEU A 120 -7.60 29.36 -0.90
N SER A 121 -6.94 30.52 -0.99
CA SER A 121 -6.11 31.12 0.05
C SER A 121 -6.87 32.00 1.04
N THR A 122 -8.12 32.38 0.76
CA THR A 122 -8.94 33.05 1.77
C THR A 122 -9.57 31.99 2.67
N PRO A 123 -9.20 31.89 3.95
CA PRO A 123 -9.90 31.05 4.88
C PRO A 123 -11.30 31.62 5.09
N VAL A 124 -12.27 31.16 4.30
CA VAL A 124 -13.67 31.28 4.72
C VAL A 124 -13.80 30.25 5.82
N SER A 125 -13.58 30.70 7.07
CA SER A 125 -13.79 29.85 8.23
C SER A 125 -15.26 29.41 8.21
N GLY A 126 -15.49 28.19 7.72
CA GLY A 126 -16.83 27.58 7.73
C GLY A 126 -17.28 27.25 9.15
N PHE A 127 -16.46 27.62 10.17
CA PHE A 127 -16.63 27.28 11.58
C PHE A 127 -16.53 28.52 12.45
N ALA A 128 -17.26 28.50 13.56
CA ALA A 128 -17.13 29.50 14.61
C ALA A 128 -15.77 29.35 15.30
N TYR A 129 -14.96 30.42 15.34
CA TYR A 129 -13.56 30.43 15.77
C TYR A 129 -13.33 29.80 17.16
N GLU A 130 -14.22 30.03 18.11
CA GLU A 130 -14.07 29.55 19.50
C GLU A 130 -14.68 28.15 19.72
N THR A 131 -15.72 27.80 18.98
CA THR A 131 -16.54 26.61 19.28
C THR A 131 -16.38 25.49 18.25
N GLY A 132 -15.81 25.76 17.08
CA GLY A 132 -15.69 24.79 15.99
C GLY A 132 -17.04 24.33 15.41
N VAL A 133 -18.14 25.06 15.70
CA VAL A 133 -19.47 24.72 15.18
C VAL A 133 -19.56 25.14 13.71
N PRO A 134 -20.05 24.27 12.80
CA PRO A 134 -20.24 24.62 11.40
C PRO A 134 -21.21 25.82 11.27
N LEU A 135 -20.80 26.85 10.54
CA LEU A 135 -21.63 28.05 10.30
C LEU A 135 -22.61 27.87 9.15
N THR A 136 -22.32 26.94 8.22
CA THR A 136 -23.12 26.71 7.03
C THR A 136 -23.39 25.22 6.82
N TRP A 137 -24.51 24.89 6.15
CA TRP A 137 -24.77 23.51 5.72
C TRP A 137 -23.66 22.97 4.80
N ALA A 138 -23.03 23.86 3.99
CA ALA A 138 -21.94 23.51 3.11
C ALA A 138 -20.71 23.03 3.91
N ALA A 139 -20.40 23.70 5.04
CA ALA A 139 -19.31 23.26 5.93
C ALA A 139 -19.59 21.86 6.52
N VAL A 140 -20.85 21.55 6.89
CA VAL A 140 -21.24 20.21 7.37
C VAL A 140 -21.00 19.15 6.27
N VAL A 141 -21.40 19.43 5.03
CA VAL A 141 -21.18 18.52 3.90
C VAL A 141 -19.68 18.33 3.64
N GLN A 142 -18.93 19.44 3.53
CA GLN A 142 -17.50 19.43 3.29
C GLN A 142 -16.76 18.61 4.35
N MET A 143 -17.03 18.84 5.63
CA MET A 143 -16.43 18.14 6.75
C MET A 143 -16.67 16.63 6.69
N ASN A 144 -17.91 16.19 6.48
CA ASN A 144 -18.24 14.75 6.44
C ASN A 144 -17.66 14.06 5.18
N VAL A 145 -17.76 14.70 4.02
CA VAL A 145 -17.28 14.11 2.76
C VAL A 145 -15.75 14.04 2.74
N LEU A 146 -15.06 15.11 3.17
CA LEU A 146 -13.60 15.12 3.25
C LEU A 146 -13.09 14.07 4.24
N ALA A 147 -13.68 13.98 5.42
CA ALA A 147 -13.31 12.97 6.41
C ALA A 147 -13.45 11.53 5.87
N LEU A 148 -14.54 11.26 5.13
CA LEU A 148 -14.72 9.96 4.47
C LEU A 148 -13.66 9.69 3.40
N LEU A 149 -13.41 10.67 2.52
CA LEU A 149 -12.42 10.53 1.44
C LEU A 149 -11.01 10.33 2.00
N GLU A 150 -10.62 11.09 3.03
CA GLU A 150 -9.33 10.96 3.70
C GLU A 150 -9.15 9.60 4.37
N ALA A 151 -10.17 9.14 5.09
CA ALA A 151 -10.14 7.82 5.72
C ALA A 151 -10.01 6.68 4.69
N LEU A 152 -10.79 6.76 3.60
CA LEU A 152 -10.70 5.78 2.51
C LEU A 152 -9.31 5.74 1.90
N LEU A 153 -8.72 6.91 1.62
CA LEU A 153 -7.38 7.00 1.05
C LEU A 153 -6.32 6.45 2.00
N ALA A 154 -6.34 6.86 3.29
CA ALA A 154 -5.38 6.40 4.29
C ALA A 154 -5.44 4.87 4.48
N PHE A 155 -6.63 4.30 4.58
CA PHE A 155 -6.81 2.87 4.72
C PHE A 155 -6.39 2.11 3.46
N TRP A 156 -6.75 2.62 2.28
CA TRP A 156 -6.29 2.05 1.02
C TRP A 156 -4.77 2.06 0.91
N LEU A 157 -4.14 3.19 1.21
CA LEU A 157 -2.68 3.35 1.24
C LEU A 157 -2.02 2.30 2.17
N LEU A 158 -2.45 2.23 3.43
CA LEU A 158 -1.88 1.30 4.40
C LEU A 158 -2.04 -0.16 3.96
N LEU A 159 -3.18 -0.53 3.38
CA LEU A 159 -3.42 -1.88 2.88
C LEU A 159 -2.56 -2.23 1.67
N GLN A 160 -2.36 -1.29 0.74
CA GLN A 160 -1.49 -1.48 -0.41
C GLN A 160 -0.02 -1.61 0.02
N LEU A 161 0.45 -0.73 0.91
CA LEU A 161 1.82 -0.78 1.42
C LEU A 161 2.09 -2.02 2.29
N ARG A 162 1.10 -2.51 3.02
CA ARG A 162 1.22 -3.75 3.79
C ARG A 162 1.72 -4.92 2.91
N GLY A 163 1.20 -5.05 1.70
CA GLY A 163 1.61 -6.09 0.76
C GLY A 163 3.10 -6.03 0.43
N LEU A 164 3.66 -4.83 0.28
CA LEU A 164 5.08 -4.61 -0.02
C LEU A 164 5.97 -4.75 1.21
N VAL A 165 5.59 -4.16 2.34
CA VAL A 165 6.33 -4.23 3.61
C VAL A 165 6.42 -5.67 4.13
N LEU A 166 5.35 -6.46 3.94
CA LEU A 166 5.27 -7.86 4.36
C LEU A 166 5.59 -8.85 3.22
N PHE A 167 6.31 -8.44 2.18
CA PHE A 167 6.66 -9.28 1.03
C PHE A 167 7.32 -10.61 1.44
N LYS A 168 8.28 -10.56 2.36
CA LYS A 168 8.82 -11.73 3.07
C LYS A 168 8.21 -11.79 4.47
N ARG A 169 7.09 -12.48 4.61
CA ARG A 169 6.41 -12.62 5.90
C ARG A 169 7.30 -13.35 6.91
N THR A 170 7.75 -12.62 7.92
CA THR A 170 8.31 -13.16 9.14
C THR A 170 7.39 -12.79 10.31
N ARG A 171 7.33 -13.62 11.37
CA ARG A 171 6.55 -13.28 12.57
C ARG A 171 6.92 -11.91 13.15
N GLN A 172 8.19 -11.55 13.04
CA GLN A 172 8.71 -10.26 13.52
C GLN A 172 8.24 -9.10 12.64
N SER A 173 8.18 -9.27 11.29
CA SER A 173 7.70 -8.22 10.39
C SER A 173 6.22 -7.92 10.59
N GLU A 174 5.42 -8.97 10.77
CA GLU A 174 3.99 -8.83 11.01
C GLU A 174 3.69 -8.20 12.39
N ARG A 175 4.47 -8.54 13.42
CA ARG A 175 4.37 -7.91 14.74
C ARG A 175 4.73 -6.42 14.66
N SER A 176 5.82 -6.05 13.97
CA SER A 176 6.23 -4.66 13.79
C SER A 176 5.19 -3.83 13.06
N TRP A 177 4.57 -4.38 12.00
CA TRP A 177 3.49 -3.74 11.27
C TRP A 177 2.26 -3.48 12.15
N ARG A 178 1.83 -4.48 12.93
CA ARG A 178 0.70 -4.33 13.86
C ARG A 178 0.97 -3.28 14.93
N TRP A 179 2.16 -3.30 15.54
CA TRP A 179 2.53 -2.28 16.52
C TRP A 179 2.56 -0.88 15.93
N MET A 180 3.05 -0.70 14.71
CA MET A 180 3.02 0.58 14.01
C MET A 180 1.57 1.11 13.89
N LEU A 181 0.63 0.28 13.43
CA LEU A 181 -0.77 0.69 13.30
C LEU A 181 -1.41 1.02 14.66
N ILE A 182 -1.15 0.19 15.68
CA ILE A 182 -1.67 0.41 17.03
C ILE A 182 -1.13 1.71 17.62
N THR A 183 0.17 1.97 17.47
CA THR A 183 0.78 3.20 18.01
C THR A 183 0.35 4.44 17.24
N MET A 184 0.16 4.36 15.90
CA MET A 184 -0.41 5.46 15.10
C MET A 184 -1.85 5.80 15.55
N ALA A 185 -2.71 4.80 15.67
CA ALA A 185 -4.08 5.00 16.12
C ALA A 185 -4.14 5.47 17.59
N GLY A 186 -3.32 4.88 18.45
CA GLY A 186 -3.25 5.27 19.86
C GLY A 186 -2.74 6.70 20.06
N SER A 187 -1.68 7.11 19.36
CA SER A 187 -1.17 8.48 19.42
C SER A 187 -2.18 9.48 18.86
N ALA A 188 -2.88 9.15 17.79
CA ALA A 188 -3.92 10.00 17.22
C ALA A 188 -5.09 10.23 18.22
N LEU A 189 -5.55 9.18 18.89
CA LEU A 189 -6.56 9.28 19.94
C LEU A 189 -6.08 10.10 21.15
N LEU A 190 -4.81 9.91 21.58
CA LEU A 190 -4.25 10.67 22.69
C LEU A 190 -4.07 12.15 22.36
N VAL A 191 -3.78 12.51 21.12
CA VAL A 191 -3.74 13.91 20.65
C VAL A 191 -5.12 14.55 20.79
N ASP A 192 -6.17 13.84 20.44
CA ASP A 192 -7.54 14.34 20.55
C ASP A 192 -7.98 14.52 22.02
N LEU A 193 -7.71 13.50 22.84
CA LEU A 193 -8.12 13.49 24.25
C LEU A 193 -7.44 14.55 25.11
N PHE A 194 -6.12 14.72 24.94
CA PHE A 194 -5.32 15.51 25.86
C PHE A 194 -4.87 16.85 25.29
N GLN A 195 -4.97 17.05 23.96
CA GLN A 195 -4.47 18.25 23.27
C GLN A 195 -3.09 18.68 23.81
N PRO A 196 -2.08 17.77 23.79
CA PRO A 196 -0.83 17.95 24.49
C PRO A 196 -0.03 19.12 23.92
N GLY A 197 0.71 19.81 24.76
CA GLY A 197 1.68 20.80 24.32
C GLY A 197 2.78 20.17 23.43
N GLU A 198 3.51 21.01 22.70
CA GLU A 198 4.45 20.58 21.62
C GLU A 198 5.48 19.51 22.09
N PHE A 199 6.04 19.65 23.28
CA PHE A 199 7.03 18.69 23.81
C PHE A 199 6.40 17.31 24.06
N VAL A 200 5.22 17.26 24.67
CA VAL A 200 4.50 16.00 24.94
C VAL A 200 4.03 15.38 23.65
N LEU A 201 3.58 16.19 22.68
CA LEU A 201 3.22 15.75 21.33
C LEU A 201 4.41 15.11 20.63
N ALA A 202 5.59 15.74 20.65
CA ALA A 202 6.80 15.18 20.04
C ALA A 202 7.19 13.83 20.67
N LEU A 203 7.10 13.72 22.00
CA LEU A 203 7.35 12.47 22.72
C LEU A 203 6.34 11.39 22.34
N LEU A 204 5.05 11.73 22.28
CA LEU A 204 3.97 10.83 21.90
C LEU A 204 4.12 10.29 20.47
N LEU A 205 4.56 11.15 19.54
CA LEU A 205 4.76 10.79 18.13
C LEU A 205 6.08 10.07 17.88
N SER A 206 7.04 10.11 18.80
CA SER A 206 8.37 9.49 18.62
C SER A 206 8.28 7.97 18.38
N LEU A 207 7.40 7.27 19.10
CA LEU A 207 7.24 5.83 18.99
C LEU A 207 6.61 5.40 17.63
N PRO A 208 5.47 5.96 17.17
CA PRO A 208 4.95 5.64 15.85
C PRO A 208 5.94 6.02 14.74
N VAL A 209 6.61 7.17 14.81
CA VAL A 209 7.61 7.58 13.81
C VAL A 209 8.79 6.60 13.76
N GLY A 210 9.32 6.15 14.89
CA GLY A 210 10.36 5.13 14.93
C GLY A 210 9.93 3.79 14.30
N LEU A 211 8.68 3.38 14.52
CA LEU A 211 8.13 2.17 13.89
C LEU A 211 7.84 2.36 12.40
N MET A 212 7.45 3.55 11.97
CA MET A 212 7.31 3.91 10.56
C MET A 212 8.64 3.82 9.82
N LEU A 213 9.70 4.43 10.36
CA LEU A 213 11.06 4.35 9.83
C LEU A 213 11.50 2.89 9.69
N ARG A 214 11.37 2.10 10.76
CA ARG A 214 11.71 0.67 10.73
C ARG A 214 10.97 -0.11 9.65
N ASN A 215 9.69 0.17 9.41
CA ASN A 215 8.90 -0.50 8.38
C ASN A 215 9.16 0.07 6.98
N ALA A 216 9.53 1.35 6.85
CA ALA A 216 9.86 1.97 5.57
C ALA A 216 11.11 1.36 4.92
N PHE A 217 12.10 0.95 5.70
CA PHE A 217 13.30 0.27 5.19
C PHE A 217 13.07 -1.18 4.73
N ARG A 218 11.83 -1.70 4.82
CA ARG A 218 11.52 -3.07 4.37
C ARG A 218 11.15 -3.12 2.90
N VAL A 219 12.15 -3.01 2.05
CA VAL A 219 12.01 -2.96 0.58
C VAL A 219 12.56 -4.24 -0.10
N ALA A 220 12.48 -5.38 0.58
CA ALA A 220 13.03 -6.66 0.10
C ALA A 220 12.48 -7.13 -1.26
N TRP A 221 11.30 -6.66 -1.68
CA TRP A 221 10.70 -6.96 -2.98
C TRP A 221 11.54 -6.45 -4.17
N ILE A 222 12.39 -5.43 -3.97
CA ILE A 222 13.25 -4.84 -5.02
C ILE A 222 14.23 -5.86 -5.59
N LEU A 223 14.70 -6.80 -4.77
CA LEU A 223 15.65 -7.85 -5.20
C LEU A 223 15.04 -8.81 -6.23
N TYR A 224 13.73 -8.93 -6.28
CA TYR A 224 13.01 -9.86 -7.16
C TYR A 224 12.54 -9.23 -8.48
N LEU A 225 12.82 -7.94 -8.69
CA LEU A 225 12.45 -7.24 -9.91
C LEU A 225 13.53 -7.40 -10.99
N THR A 226 13.08 -7.60 -12.23
CA THR A 226 13.94 -7.50 -13.42
C THR A 226 14.39 -6.06 -13.64
N PHE A 227 15.45 -5.85 -14.44
CA PHE A 227 15.97 -4.50 -14.73
C PHE A 227 14.88 -3.56 -15.29
N ARG A 228 14.08 -4.03 -16.26
CA ARG A 228 12.98 -3.25 -16.85
C ARG A 228 11.91 -2.89 -15.81
N GLN A 229 11.57 -3.82 -14.93
CA GLN A 229 10.62 -3.56 -13.86
C GLN A 229 11.17 -2.57 -12.83
N LYS A 230 12.47 -2.60 -12.52
CA LYS A 230 13.10 -1.62 -11.63
C LYS A 230 13.04 -0.22 -12.22
N LEU A 231 13.34 -0.05 -13.50
CA LEU A 231 13.27 1.25 -14.17
C LEU A 231 11.83 1.79 -14.21
N LEU A 232 10.86 0.94 -14.55
CA LEU A 232 9.45 1.32 -14.53
C LEU A 232 9.00 1.74 -13.12
N ASN A 233 9.33 0.94 -12.10
CA ASN A 233 8.95 1.25 -10.72
C ASN A 233 9.68 2.48 -10.18
N LEU A 234 10.89 2.79 -10.66
CA LEU A 234 11.59 4.03 -10.32
C LEU A 234 10.79 5.26 -10.77
N GLY A 235 10.32 5.28 -12.01
CA GLY A 235 9.45 6.36 -12.51
C GLY A 235 8.12 6.45 -11.75
N LEU A 236 7.48 5.30 -11.49
CA LEU A 236 6.22 5.24 -10.74
C LEU A 236 6.38 5.69 -9.28
N THR A 237 7.50 5.40 -8.62
CA THR A 237 7.73 5.88 -7.25
C THR A 237 7.86 7.40 -7.19
N VAL A 238 8.48 8.04 -8.18
CA VAL A 238 8.56 9.52 -8.28
C VAL A 238 7.15 10.11 -8.41
N LEU A 239 6.35 9.58 -9.36
CA LEU A 239 4.97 10.05 -9.57
C LEU A 239 4.09 9.83 -8.33
N ALA A 240 4.18 8.65 -7.71
CA ALA A 240 3.43 8.33 -6.51
C ALA A 240 3.85 9.21 -5.32
N THR A 241 5.16 9.48 -5.17
CA THR A 241 5.66 10.38 -4.12
C THR A 241 5.14 11.80 -4.32
N GLY A 242 5.20 12.33 -5.54
CA GLY A 242 4.67 13.65 -5.87
C GLY A 242 3.17 13.76 -5.59
N ALA A 243 2.37 12.80 -6.08
CA ALA A 243 0.93 12.75 -5.84
C ALA A 243 0.58 12.65 -4.36
N LEU A 244 1.28 11.79 -3.62
CA LEU A 244 1.02 11.58 -2.18
C LEU A 244 1.50 12.77 -1.33
N SER A 245 2.62 13.41 -1.70
CA SER A 245 3.08 14.66 -1.04
C SER A 245 2.10 15.81 -1.30
N GLY A 246 1.56 15.93 -2.51
CA GLY A 246 0.49 16.89 -2.81
C GLY A 246 -0.77 16.61 -1.99
N THR A 247 -1.12 15.34 -1.80
CA THR A 247 -2.23 14.94 -0.93
C THR A 247 -1.96 15.31 0.53
N LEU A 248 -0.77 15.04 1.05
CA LEU A 248 -0.38 15.41 2.41
C LEU A 248 -0.43 16.94 2.61
N ALA A 249 0.04 17.71 1.64
CA ALA A 249 -0.06 19.18 1.68
C ALA A 249 -1.51 19.66 1.65
N PHE A 250 -2.40 18.98 0.90
CA PHE A 250 -3.83 19.30 0.86
C PHE A 250 -4.52 18.99 2.18
N THR A 251 -4.27 17.82 2.78
CA THR A 251 -4.88 17.40 4.07
C THR A 251 -4.33 18.18 5.26
N SER A 252 -3.07 18.62 5.22
CA SER A 252 -2.45 19.47 6.26
C SER A 252 -2.72 20.97 6.05
N GLY A 253 -3.28 21.36 4.90
CA GLY A 253 -3.56 22.73 4.51
C GLY A 253 -5.06 22.97 4.34
N PRO A 254 -5.56 23.09 3.08
CA PRO A 254 -6.94 23.55 2.82
C PRO A 254 -8.05 22.67 3.41
N ALA A 255 -7.82 21.36 3.54
CA ALA A 255 -8.79 20.41 4.09
C ALA A 255 -8.67 20.25 5.61
N HIS A 256 -7.55 20.68 6.20
CA HIS A 256 -7.22 20.43 7.61
C HIS A 256 -8.32 20.90 8.57
N GLU A 257 -8.79 22.13 8.41
CA GLU A 257 -9.80 22.72 9.30
C GLU A 257 -11.08 21.88 9.33
N TYR A 258 -11.53 21.40 8.17
CA TYR A 258 -12.78 20.62 8.08
C TYR A 258 -12.66 19.24 8.74
N VAL A 259 -11.57 18.53 8.50
CA VAL A 259 -11.38 17.19 9.06
C VAL A 259 -10.96 17.24 10.52
N TRP A 260 -10.24 18.28 10.94
CA TRP A 260 -9.92 18.52 12.34
C TRP A 260 -11.20 18.75 13.18
N HIS A 261 -12.13 19.55 12.68
CA HIS A 261 -13.42 19.76 13.37
C HIS A 261 -14.35 18.54 13.30
N TYR A 262 -14.16 17.65 12.31
CA TYR A 262 -14.82 16.36 12.28
C TYR A 262 -14.29 15.44 13.38
N SER A 263 -13.00 15.21 13.41
CA SER A 263 -12.27 14.46 14.45
C SER A 263 -10.78 14.72 14.36
N PRO A 264 -10.15 15.34 15.38
CA PRO A 264 -8.71 15.50 15.46
C PRO A 264 -7.95 14.18 15.41
N ALA A 265 -8.51 13.12 16.00
CA ALA A 265 -7.95 11.78 15.94
C ALA A 265 -7.87 11.23 14.50
N LEU A 266 -8.95 11.38 13.72
CA LEU A 266 -8.95 10.96 12.32
C LEU A 266 -7.95 11.76 11.51
N SER A 267 -7.95 13.09 11.62
CA SER A 267 -7.01 13.98 10.92
C SER A 267 -5.56 13.61 11.23
N SER A 268 -5.22 13.41 12.51
CA SER A 268 -3.89 12.99 12.93
C SER A 268 -3.50 11.61 12.38
N PHE A 269 -4.40 10.63 12.43
CA PHE A 269 -4.16 9.29 11.89
C PHE A 269 -3.95 9.31 10.38
N VAL A 270 -4.73 10.09 9.63
CA VAL A 270 -4.60 10.23 8.18
C VAL A 270 -3.26 10.86 7.83
N ASN A 271 -2.89 11.98 8.48
CA ASN A 271 -1.62 12.65 8.24
C ASN A 271 -0.41 11.75 8.55
N LEU A 272 -0.44 10.99 9.64
CA LEU A 272 0.58 9.98 9.95
C LEU A 272 0.64 8.87 8.89
N SER A 273 -0.51 8.42 8.40
CA SER A 273 -0.58 7.39 7.35
C SER A 273 0.00 7.88 6.03
N LEU A 274 -0.33 9.11 5.62
CA LEU A 274 0.21 9.74 4.42
C LEU A 274 1.72 10.00 4.54
N ALA A 275 2.17 10.51 5.70
CA ALA A 275 3.60 10.70 5.99
C ALA A 275 4.38 9.37 5.92
N PHE A 276 3.82 8.27 6.46
CA PHE A 276 4.41 6.94 6.30
C PHE A 276 4.47 6.52 4.83
N GLY A 277 3.42 6.79 4.05
CA GLY A 277 3.40 6.50 2.63
C GLY A 277 4.49 7.24 1.86
N VAL A 278 4.64 8.54 2.08
CA VAL A 278 5.71 9.36 1.47
C VAL A 278 7.08 8.82 1.87
N LEU A 279 7.31 8.56 3.16
CA LEU A 279 8.56 8.00 3.67
C LEU A 279 8.89 6.65 3.02
N TYR A 280 7.90 5.75 2.90
CA TYR A 280 8.07 4.45 2.27
C TYR A 280 8.42 4.58 0.78
N LEU A 281 7.76 5.48 0.05
CA LEU A 281 8.04 5.71 -1.36
C LEU A 281 9.42 6.31 -1.59
N VAL A 282 9.84 7.28 -0.75
CA VAL A 282 11.19 7.86 -0.81
C VAL A 282 12.26 6.80 -0.54
N THR A 283 12.09 5.98 0.49
CA THR A 283 13.03 4.88 0.78
C THR A 283 13.04 3.83 -0.32
N SER A 284 11.89 3.53 -0.93
CA SER A 284 11.79 2.63 -2.08
C SER A 284 12.50 3.21 -3.30
N PHE A 285 12.34 4.50 -3.59
CA PHE A 285 13.03 5.19 -4.67
C PHE A 285 14.54 5.14 -4.51
N LEU A 286 15.05 5.53 -3.35
CA LEU A 286 16.49 5.48 -3.06
C LEU A 286 17.02 4.05 -3.20
N SER A 287 16.33 3.07 -2.65
CA SER A 287 16.73 1.68 -2.75
C SER A 287 16.73 1.16 -4.19
N LEU A 288 15.71 1.52 -5.01
CA LEU A 288 15.68 1.20 -6.43
C LEU A 288 16.86 1.83 -7.17
N LEU A 289 17.17 3.09 -6.88
CA LEU A 289 18.28 3.82 -7.50
C LEU A 289 19.63 3.12 -7.23
N PHE A 290 19.89 2.71 -5.98
CA PHE A 290 21.12 2.00 -5.62
C PHE A 290 21.19 0.59 -6.19
N HIS A 291 20.04 -0.08 -6.44
CA HIS A 291 20.00 -1.44 -6.98
C HIS A 291 19.99 -1.51 -8.52
N LEU A 292 19.88 -0.39 -9.23
CA LEU A 292 19.91 -0.36 -10.68
C LEU A 292 21.29 -0.75 -11.26
N PRO A 293 22.42 -0.14 -10.85
CA PRO A 293 23.72 -0.44 -11.46
C PRO A 293 24.20 -1.86 -11.17
N THR A 294 23.93 -2.39 -9.98
CA THR A 294 24.36 -3.75 -9.59
C THR A 294 23.63 -4.84 -10.35
N THR A 295 22.39 -4.62 -10.76
CA THR A 295 21.59 -5.62 -11.48
C THR A 295 22.05 -5.81 -12.92
N GLY A 296 22.45 -4.74 -13.61
CA GLY A 296 22.98 -4.82 -14.98
C GLY A 296 24.30 -5.57 -15.05
N ALA A 297 25.20 -5.36 -14.09
CA ALA A 297 26.46 -6.07 -13.98
C ALA A 297 26.27 -7.55 -13.66
N PHE A 298 25.34 -7.86 -12.76
CA PHE A 298 25.02 -9.24 -12.36
C PHE A 298 24.36 -10.01 -13.51
N GLN A 299 23.42 -9.38 -14.24
CA GLN A 299 22.75 -10.01 -15.39
C GLN A 299 23.75 -10.39 -16.48
N ARG A 300 24.70 -9.48 -16.80
CA ARG A 300 25.78 -9.79 -17.78
C ARG A 300 26.62 -10.97 -17.33
N LYS A 301 26.99 -11.06 -16.05
CA LYS A 301 27.74 -12.21 -15.52
C LYS A 301 26.95 -13.51 -15.55
N VAL A 302 25.65 -13.47 -15.29
CA VAL A 302 24.77 -14.65 -15.39
C VAL A 302 24.66 -15.10 -16.86
N ASP A 303 24.53 -14.17 -17.80
CA ASP A 303 24.47 -14.48 -19.24
C ASP A 303 25.82 -15.03 -19.75
N GLU A 304 26.96 -14.48 -19.28
CA GLU A 304 28.30 -15.02 -19.54
C GLU A 304 28.48 -16.44 -18.98
N LEU A 305 28.05 -16.70 -17.76
CA LEU A 305 28.09 -18.04 -17.14
C LEU A 305 27.19 -19.03 -17.87
N ALA A 306 26.00 -18.60 -18.30
CA ALA A 306 25.08 -19.42 -19.07
C ALA A 306 25.70 -19.79 -20.46
N ALA A 307 26.35 -18.82 -21.10
CA ALA A 307 27.08 -19.06 -22.37
C ALA A 307 28.27 -20.02 -22.20
N LEU A 308 29.04 -19.85 -21.09
CA LEU A 308 30.13 -20.78 -20.75
C LEU A 308 29.60 -22.19 -20.45
N HIS A 309 28.48 -22.31 -19.75
CA HIS A 309 27.86 -23.61 -19.45
C HIS A 309 27.35 -24.30 -20.72
N ALA A 310 26.75 -23.55 -21.65
CA ALA A 310 26.33 -24.06 -22.95
C ALA A 310 27.54 -24.49 -23.81
N LEU A 311 28.62 -23.72 -23.79
CA LEU A 311 29.89 -24.10 -24.43
C LEU A 311 30.47 -25.38 -23.81
N MET A 312 30.52 -25.49 -22.47
CA MET A 312 30.99 -26.72 -21.80
C MET A 312 30.11 -27.93 -22.15
N GLN A 313 28.80 -27.76 -22.26
CA GLN A 313 27.90 -28.82 -22.69
C GLN A 313 28.20 -29.25 -24.16
N LEU A 314 28.39 -28.28 -25.07
CA LEU A 314 28.76 -28.56 -26.46
C LEU A 314 30.11 -29.29 -26.53
N VAL A 315 31.11 -28.81 -25.80
CA VAL A 315 32.44 -29.46 -25.73
C VAL A 315 32.32 -30.87 -25.18
N SER A 316 31.55 -31.09 -24.09
CA SER A 316 31.36 -32.42 -23.54
C SER A 316 30.60 -33.37 -24.47
N GLN A 317 29.67 -32.85 -25.27
CA GLN A 317 28.95 -33.63 -26.29
C GLN A 317 29.86 -33.98 -27.47
N VAL A 318 30.79 -33.08 -27.85
CA VAL A 318 31.75 -33.30 -28.97
C VAL A 318 32.92 -34.21 -28.53
N PHE A 319 33.30 -34.13 -27.23
CA PHE A 319 34.38 -34.95 -26.65
C PHE A 319 33.93 -36.22 -25.93
N ASP A 320 32.65 -36.61 -26.02
CA ASP A 320 32.20 -37.94 -25.57
C ASP A 320 32.62 -39.00 -26.61
N VAL A 321 33.97 -39.21 -26.67
CA VAL A 321 34.62 -40.15 -27.56
C VAL A 321 34.05 -41.55 -27.34
N GLU A 322 33.65 -41.87 -26.12
CA GLU A 322 33.07 -43.14 -25.76
C GLU A 322 31.69 -43.35 -26.42
N ARG A 323 30.84 -42.34 -26.41
CA ARG A 323 29.55 -42.35 -27.12
C ARG A 323 29.70 -42.34 -28.65
N LEU A 324 30.68 -41.61 -29.17
CA LEU A 324 30.97 -41.56 -30.59
C LEU A 324 31.48 -42.92 -31.07
N THR A 325 32.38 -43.55 -30.33
CA THR A 325 32.90 -44.90 -30.64
C THR A 325 31.81 -45.96 -30.54
N GLU A 326 30.98 -45.92 -29.54
CA GLU A 326 29.83 -46.84 -29.39
C GLU A 326 28.85 -46.68 -30.56
N THR A 327 28.53 -45.45 -30.98
CA THR A 327 27.63 -45.16 -32.09
C THR A 327 28.19 -45.62 -33.40
N ILE A 328 29.52 -45.39 -33.67
CA ILE A 328 30.19 -45.80 -34.90
C ILE A 328 30.23 -47.32 -35.03
N VAL A 329 30.42 -48.03 -33.91
CA VAL A 329 30.45 -49.50 -33.90
C VAL A 329 29.04 -50.10 -34.01
N ARG A 330 28.04 -49.48 -33.44
CA ARG A 330 26.67 -49.99 -33.36
C ARG A 330 25.85 -49.75 -34.64
N LEU A 331 26.03 -48.60 -35.29
CA LEU A 331 25.29 -48.19 -36.50
C LEU A 331 25.39 -49.18 -37.67
N PRO A 332 26.57 -49.74 -38.05
CA PRO A 332 26.68 -50.69 -39.15
C PRO A 332 25.99 -52.02 -38.86
N VAL A 333 25.95 -52.43 -37.59
CA VAL A 333 25.31 -53.69 -37.16
C VAL A 333 23.79 -53.50 -37.12
N GLU A 334 23.30 -52.39 -36.59
CA GLU A 334 21.87 -52.08 -36.56
C GLU A 334 21.27 -51.82 -37.96
N ALA A 335 22.08 -51.26 -38.87
CA ALA A 335 21.68 -51.08 -40.26
C ALA A 335 21.71 -52.38 -41.06
N GLY A 336 22.11 -53.50 -40.49
CA GLY A 336 22.18 -54.79 -41.17
C GLY A 336 23.26 -54.88 -42.25
N VAL A 337 24.21 -53.97 -42.30
CA VAL A 337 25.27 -53.88 -43.26
C VAL A 337 26.49 -54.74 -42.87
N ALA A 338 26.68 -54.98 -41.58
CA ALA A 338 27.74 -55.78 -41.02
C ALA A 338 27.21 -56.75 -39.91
N GLN A 339 27.81 -57.95 -39.83
CA GLN A 339 27.45 -58.88 -38.77
C GLN A 339 28.20 -58.61 -37.48
N ALA A 340 29.31 -57.91 -37.52
CA ALA A 340 30.12 -57.42 -36.43
C ALA A 340 30.89 -56.17 -36.85
N ALA A 341 31.07 -55.20 -35.98
CA ALA A 341 31.91 -54.03 -36.21
C ALA A 341 32.80 -53.80 -34.98
N TRP A 342 34.03 -53.40 -35.19
CA TRP A 342 34.96 -53.04 -34.12
C TRP A 342 35.80 -51.83 -34.54
N LEU A 343 36.15 -51.00 -33.56
CA LEU A 343 36.95 -49.80 -33.75
C LEU A 343 38.25 -49.93 -32.93
N ALA A 344 39.41 -49.91 -33.60
CA ALA A 344 40.67 -49.83 -32.87
C ALA A 344 41.03 -48.37 -32.61
N LEU A 345 41.13 -47.99 -31.39
CA LEU A 345 41.61 -46.68 -30.98
C LEU A 345 43.10 -46.78 -30.66
N PRO A 346 44.00 -45.91 -31.23
CA PRO A 346 45.36 -45.86 -30.78
C PRO A 346 45.40 -45.36 -29.31
N ASP A 347 46.17 -46.11 -28.50
CA ASP A 347 46.45 -45.66 -27.11
C ASP A 347 47.26 -44.36 -27.22
N PHE A 348 46.61 -43.24 -26.82
CA PHE A 348 47.34 -42.00 -26.56
C PHE A 348 48.01 -42.14 -25.20
N GLN A 349 49.28 -42.54 -25.18
CA GLN A 349 50.17 -42.36 -24.03
C GLN A 349 50.66 -40.92 -23.94
#